data_ea99d191b35a2d4337dad7ff15aa5e68
#
_entry.id   ea99d191b35a2d4337dad7ff15aa5e68
#
_cell.length_a   1.000
_cell.length_b   1.000
_cell.length_c   1.000
_cell.angle_alpha   90.00
_cell.angle_beta   90.00
_cell.angle_gamma   90.00
#
_symmetry.space_group_name_H-M   'P 1'
#
loop_
_entity.id
_entity.type
_entity.pdbx_description
1 polymer ?
#
loop_
_entity_poly.entity_id
_entity_poly.type
_entity_poly.pdbx_seq_one_letter_code
_entity_poly.pdbx_strand_id
1 'polypeptide(L)'
;MPLDPSSILLTDRVAVVTGGGSGIGRGIARGFAAFGAKVAIWERHADTAAAAAEEVGGLGLHTDVRDAAEVDAALEWTVAELGPVSILVNNAGGVFNSPLLETSENGWDALYRSNLKHVILCTQRVARVMVERGIGGSIISVTSIEGVRAAPGYAAYAAAKAGVINYTKTAALELAPYGIRVNALAPDITLTEGIMEVAPEGAGERFGFTVPMGRPGHVDEMAGAAIFLASGLSSYITGQTIHVDGGTQAASGWYHHPETGVYSLGPT
;
A
#
# COMPACT_ATOMS: atom_id res chain seq x y z
N MET A 1 -19.57 12.58 17.72
CA MET A 1 -20.08 11.38 18.40
C MET A 1 -19.00 10.88 19.36
N PRO A 2 -19.35 10.30 20.52
CA PRO A 2 -18.34 9.71 21.39
C PRO A 2 -17.63 8.58 20.65
N LEU A 3 -16.37 8.35 20.99
CA LEU A 3 -15.55 7.30 20.40
C LEU A 3 -16.10 5.92 20.81
N ASP A 4 -16.34 5.06 19.84
CA ASP A 4 -16.78 3.69 20.04
C ASP A 4 -15.69 2.72 19.59
N PRO A 5 -15.26 1.76 20.41
CA PRO A 5 -14.28 0.75 20.02
C PRO A 5 -14.66 -0.03 18.75
N SER A 6 -15.96 -0.23 18.49
CA SER A 6 -16.41 -0.87 17.24
C SER A 6 -16.14 -0.06 15.98
N SER A 7 -15.80 1.24 16.11
CA SER A 7 -15.47 2.11 14.98
C SER A 7 -14.24 1.66 14.20
N ILE A 8 -13.42 0.73 14.73
CA ILE A 8 -12.31 0.12 14.01
C ILE A 8 -12.77 -1.01 13.08
N LEU A 9 -13.95 -1.59 13.31
CA LEU A 9 -14.45 -2.69 12.50
C LEU A 9 -14.80 -2.23 11.09
N LEU A 10 -14.58 -3.11 10.13
CA LEU A 10 -14.87 -2.90 8.72
C LEU A 10 -16.13 -3.70 8.28
N THR A 11 -16.97 -4.05 9.23
CA THR A 11 -18.20 -4.81 8.99
C THR A 11 -19.03 -4.13 7.90
N ASP A 12 -19.57 -4.94 6.98
CA ASP A 12 -20.37 -4.52 5.83
C ASP A 12 -19.63 -3.63 4.80
N ARG A 13 -18.31 -3.46 4.94
CA ARG A 13 -17.49 -2.73 3.96
C ARG A 13 -17.00 -3.68 2.89
N VAL A 14 -17.05 -3.23 1.64
CA VAL A 14 -16.40 -3.93 0.51
C VAL A 14 -15.07 -3.28 0.23
N ALA A 15 -14.00 -4.08 0.30
CA ALA A 15 -12.62 -3.63 0.11
C ALA A 15 -12.00 -4.30 -1.12
N VAL A 16 -11.39 -3.51 -1.98
CA VAL A 16 -10.52 -3.97 -3.07
C VAL A 16 -9.06 -3.80 -2.63
N VAL A 17 -8.26 -4.86 -2.77
CA VAL A 17 -6.80 -4.81 -2.56
C VAL A 17 -6.10 -5.22 -3.85
N THR A 18 -5.41 -4.27 -4.49
CA THR A 18 -4.62 -4.55 -5.70
C THR A 18 -3.26 -5.16 -5.32
N GLY A 19 -2.81 -6.18 -6.07
CA GLY A 19 -1.62 -6.95 -5.69
C GLY A 19 -1.80 -7.66 -4.33
N GLY A 20 -3.04 -8.07 -4.03
CA GLY A 20 -3.41 -8.68 -2.75
C GLY A 20 -3.04 -10.16 -2.62
N GLY A 21 -2.42 -10.74 -3.63
CA GLY A 21 -2.03 -12.15 -3.65
C GLY A 21 -0.78 -12.48 -2.83
N SER A 22 0.08 -11.50 -2.53
CA SER A 22 1.33 -11.71 -1.81
C SER A 22 1.75 -10.51 -0.97
N GLY A 23 2.75 -10.68 -0.12
CA GLY A 23 3.44 -9.64 0.63
C GLY A 23 2.51 -8.72 1.42
N ILE A 24 2.76 -7.41 1.35
CA ILE A 24 1.99 -6.38 2.08
C ILE A 24 0.50 -6.43 1.71
N GLY A 25 0.18 -6.59 0.41
CA GLY A 25 -1.20 -6.66 -0.05
C GLY A 25 -1.99 -7.81 0.57
N ARG A 26 -1.38 -9.02 0.62
CA ARG A 26 -1.97 -10.19 1.26
C ARG A 26 -2.16 -9.99 2.76
N GLY A 27 -1.17 -9.37 3.44
CA GLY A 27 -1.29 -9.02 4.85
C GLY A 27 -2.46 -8.06 5.11
N ILE A 28 -2.63 -7.03 4.28
CA ILE A 28 -3.75 -6.09 4.36
C ILE A 28 -5.08 -6.79 4.09
N ALA A 29 -5.16 -7.66 3.07
CA ALA A 29 -6.36 -8.42 2.74
C ALA A 29 -6.82 -9.30 3.91
N ARG A 30 -5.89 -10.05 4.55
CA ARG A 30 -6.16 -10.83 5.77
C ARG A 30 -6.67 -9.95 6.91
N GLY A 31 -5.97 -8.84 7.16
CA GLY A 31 -6.36 -7.90 8.19
C GLY A 31 -7.76 -7.34 7.97
N PHE A 32 -8.10 -6.95 6.75
CA PHE A 32 -9.43 -6.43 6.44
C PHE A 32 -10.53 -7.46 6.63
N ALA A 33 -10.30 -8.71 6.18
CA ALA A 33 -11.25 -9.81 6.40
C ALA A 33 -11.42 -10.11 7.89
N ALA A 34 -10.35 -10.16 8.67
CA ALA A 34 -10.40 -10.38 10.12
C ALA A 34 -11.17 -9.27 10.86
N PHE A 35 -11.21 -8.05 10.33
CA PHE A 35 -11.98 -6.93 10.87
C PHE A 35 -13.37 -6.78 10.22
N GLY A 36 -13.82 -7.78 9.46
CA GLY A 36 -15.20 -7.92 9.00
C GLY A 36 -15.48 -7.37 7.60
N ALA A 37 -14.48 -6.96 6.82
CA ALA A 37 -14.68 -6.53 5.44
C ALA A 37 -14.91 -7.73 4.51
N LYS A 38 -15.72 -7.52 3.46
CA LYS A 38 -15.74 -8.38 2.28
C LYS A 38 -14.60 -7.95 1.36
N VAL A 39 -13.66 -8.84 1.07
CA VAL A 39 -12.42 -8.48 0.36
C VAL A 39 -12.45 -9.02 -1.07
N ALA A 40 -12.17 -8.17 -2.04
CA ALA A 40 -11.81 -8.53 -3.40
C ALA A 40 -10.31 -8.33 -3.61
N ILE A 41 -9.65 -9.36 -4.11
CA ILE A 41 -8.22 -9.37 -4.42
C ILE A 41 -8.06 -9.27 -5.93
N TRP A 42 -7.46 -8.17 -6.38
CA TRP A 42 -7.10 -7.96 -7.78
C TRP A 42 -5.61 -8.28 -7.95
N GLU A 43 -5.31 -9.38 -8.60
CA GLU A 43 -3.94 -9.89 -8.70
C GLU A 43 -3.65 -10.37 -10.14
N ARG A 44 -2.46 -10.07 -10.62
CA ARG A 44 -2.02 -10.43 -11.97
C ARG A 44 -1.82 -11.93 -12.18
N HIS A 45 -1.57 -12.68 -11.13
CA HIS A 45 -1.38 -14.13 -11.18
C HIS A 45 -2.64 -14.81 -10.66
N ALA A 46 -3.38 -15.50 -11.54
CA ALA A 46 -4.67 -16.10 -11.24
C ALA A 46 -4.63 -17.08 -10.07
N ASP A 47 -3.61 -17.95 -10.01
CA ASP A 47 -3.46 -18.94 -8.94
C ASP A 47 -3.21 -18.26 -7.59
N THR A 48 -2.41 -17.19 -7.58
CA THR A 48 -2.12 -16.42 -6.38
C THR A 48 -3.35 -15.62 -5.92
N ALA A 49 -4.15 -15.10 -6.87
CA ALA A 49 -5.43 -14.46 -6.58
C ALA A 49 -6.40 -15.43 -5.90
N ALA A 50 -6.54 -16.63 -6.46
CA ALA A 50 -7.44 -17.67 -5.94
C ALA A 50 -7.03 -18.13 -4.54
N ALA A 51 -5.74 -18.44 -4.33
CA ALA A 51 -5.24 -18.88 -3.04
C ALA A 51 -5.42 -17.82 -1.93
N ALA A 52 -5.13 -16.55 -2.23
CA ALA A 52 -5.32 -15.48 -1.26
C ALA A 52 -6.80 -15.19 -0.99
N ALA A 53 -7.67 -15.33 -2.00
CA ALA A 53 -9.12 -15.18 -1.81
C ALA A 53 -9.70 -16.30 -0.95
N GLU A 54 -9.28 -17.55 -1.14
CA GLU A 54 -9.67 -18.68 -0.30
C GLU A 54 -9.29 -18.44 1.17
N GLU A 55 -8.06 -17.95 1.41
CA GLU A 55 -7.57 -17.66 2.77
C GLU A 55 -8.44 -16.65 3.51
N VAL A 56 -8.98 -15.65 2.81
CA VAL A 56 -9.78 -14.58 3.43
C VAL A 56 -11.30 -14.77 3.26
N GLY A 57 -11.74 -15.86 2.64
CA GLY A 57 -13.14 -16.08 2.30
C GLY A 57 -13.69 -14.98 1.38
N GLY A 58 -12.85 -14.46 0.48
CA GLY A 58 -13.14 -13.32 -0.38
C GLY A 58 -13.25 -13.67 -1.87
N LEU A 59 -13.17 -12.66 -2.73
CA LEU A 59 -13.22 -12.77 -4.19
C LEU A 59 -11.82 -12.57 -4.79
N GLY A 60 -11.32 -13.55 -5.55
CA GLY A 60 -10.06 -13.43 -6.28
C GLY A 60 -10.30 -13.17 -7.76
N LEU A 61 -9.71 -12.10 -8.31
CA LEU A 61 -9.84 -11.74 -9.71
C LEU A 61 -8.46 -11.58 -10.36
N HIS A 62 -8.25 -12.31 -11.46
CA HIS A 62 -7.10 -12.04 -12.33
C HIS A 62 -7.24 -10.62 -12.90
N THR A 63 -6.28 -9.75 -12.58
CA THR A 63 -6.37 -8.34 -12.99
C THR A 63 -4.97 -7.74 -13.11
N ASP A 64 -4.57 -7.33 -14.31
CA ASP A 64 -3.43 -6.44 -14.48
C ASP A 64 -3.90 -4.98 -14.33
N VAL A 65 -3.64 -4.39 -13.18
CA VAL A 65 -4.04 -3.01 -12.87
C VAL A 65 -3.42 -1.94 -13.78
N ARG A 66 -2.47 -2.32 -14.64
CA ARG A 66 -1.90 -1.44 -15.67
C ARG A 66 -2.77 -1.35 -16.93
N ASP A 67 -3.74 -2.26 -17.06
CA ASP A 67 -4.72 -2.30 -18.13
C ASP A 67 -6.06 -1.72 -17.65
N ALA A 68 -6.55 -0.71 -18.36
CA ALA A 68 -7.77 -0.02 -17.98
C ALA A 68 -9.02 -0.89 -18.14
N ALA A 69 -9.06 -1.75 -19.15
CA ALA A 69 -10.21 -2.62 -19.41
C ALA A 69 -10.31 -3.74 -18.39
N GLU A 70 -9.17 -4.30 -17.96
CA GLU A 70 -9.14 -5.30 -16.89
C GLU A 70 -9.57 -4.70 -15.53
N VAL A 71 -9.17 -3.46 -15.23
CA VAL A 71 -9.63 -2.74 -14.03
C VAL A 71 -11.13 -2.48 -14.07
N ASP A 72 -11.67 -2.07 -15.23
CA ASP A 72 -13.11 -1.86 -15.41
C ASP A 72 -13.90 -3.16 -15.18
N ALA A 73 -13.48 -4.25 -15.82
CA ALA A 73 -14.11 -5.57 -15.67
C ALA A 73 -14.04 -6.09 -14.22
N ALA A 74 -12.89 -5.96 -13.57
CA ALA A 74 -12.72 -6.40 -12.19
C ALA A 74 -13.59 -5.58 -11.22
N LEU A 75 -13.76 -4.28 -11.46
CA LEU A 75 -14.64 -3.44 -10.65
C LEU A 75 -16.11 -3.82 -10.82
N GLU A 76 -16.55 -4.01 -12.07
CA GLU A 76 -17.92 -4.47 -12.36
C GLU A 76 -18.23 -5.79 -11.66
N TRP A 77 -17.31 -6.76 -11.77
CA TRP A 77 -17.48 -8.06 -11.13
C TRP A 77 -17.48 -7.96 -9.60
N THR A 78 -16.57 -7.16 -9.04
CA THR A 78 -16.53 -6.93 -7.57
C THR A 78 -17.84 -6.33 -7.08
N VAL A 79 -18.39 -5.34 -7.78
CA VAL A 79 -19.65 -4.70 -7.41
C VAL A 79 -20.85 -5.67 -7.52
N ALA A 80 -20.85 -6.54 -8.52
CA ALA A 80 -21.89 -7.53 -8.71
C ALA A 80 -21.91 -8.59 -7.60
N GLU A 81 -20.75 -9.10 -7.20
CA GLU A 81 -20.62 -10.20 -6.24
C GLU A 81 -20.64 -9.73 -4.76
N LEU A 82 -19.96 -8.63 -4.44
CA LEU A 82 -19.76 -8.19 -3.06
C LEU A 82 -20.57 -6.94 -2.69
N GLY A 83 -21.01 -6.19 -3.69
CA GLY A 83 -21.67 -4.90 -3.50
C GLY A 83 -20.72 -3.70 -3.77
N PRO A 84 -21.18 -2.46 -3.52
CA PRO A 84 -20.44 -1.26 -3.84
C PRO A 84 -19.15 -1.15 -3.02
N VAL A 85 -18.03 -0.92 -3.73
CA VAL A 85 -16.70 -0.77 -3.12
C VAL A 85 -16.65 0.51 -2.32
N SER A 86 -16.31 0.41 -1.03
CA SER A 86 -16.14 1.53 -0.10
C SER A 86 -14.71 1.67 0.45
N ILE A 87 -13.84 0.71 0.16
CA ILE A 87 -12.41 0.76 0.50
C ILE A 87 -11.59 0.32 -0.71
N LEU A 88 -10.57 1.11 -1.08
CA LEU A 88 -9.60 0.73 -2.10
C LEU A 88 -8.20 0.78 -1.50
N VAL A 89 -7.43 -0.29 -1.68
CA VAL A 89 -5.99 -0.30 -1.39
C VAL A 89 -5.23 -0.46 -2.71
N ASN A 90 -4.57 0.62 -3.14
CA ASN A 90 -3.62 0.60 -4.25
C ASN A 90 -2.28 0.11 -3.74
N ASN A 91 -2.06 -1.19 -3.74
CA ASN A 91 -0.83 -1.82 -3.25
C ASN A 91 0.02 -2.41 -4.37
N ALA A 92 -0.58 -2.85 -5.48
CA ALA A 92 0.17 -3.40 -6.61
C ALA A 92 1.37 -2.52 -6.96
N GLY A 93 2.49 -3.14 -7.29
CA GLY A 93 3.71 -2.43 -7.62
C GLY A 93 4.84 -3.39 -7.93
N GLY A 94 5.98 -2.84 -8.27
CA GLY A 94 7.20 -3.60 -8.50
C GLY A 94 8.40 -2.67 -8.52
N VAL A 95 9.56 -3.23 -8.27
CA VAL A 95 10.82 -2.50 -8.24
C VAL A 95 11.94 -3.38 -8.79
N PHE A 96 12.88 -2.75 -9.49
CA PHE A 96 14.17 -3.36 -9.83
C PHE A 96 15.28 -2.33 -9.66
N ASN A 97 16.47 -2.80 -9.33
CA ASN A 97 17.65 -1.95 -9.26
C ASN A 97 18.13 -1.64 -10.67
N SER A 98 18.36 -0.36 -10.96
CA SER A 98 18.98 0.12 -12.19
C SER A 98 19.63 1.46 -11.93
N PRO A 99 20.97 1.60 -12.13
CA PRO A 99 21.65 2.85 -12.00
C PRO A 99 21.04 3.92 -12.94
N LEU A 100 21.05 5.18 -12.50
CA LEU A 100 20.42 6.28 -13.23
C LEU A 100 20.82 6.36 -14.71
N LEU A 101 22.11 6.19 -14.99
CA LEU A 101 22.67 6.30 -16.36
C LEU A 101 22.38 5.05 -17.22
N GLU A 102 21.94 3.96 -16.63
CA GLU A 102 21.69 2.68 -17.31
C GLU A 102 20.20 2.38 -17.48
N THR A 103 19.34 3.10 -16.78
CA THR A 103 17.88 2.87 -16.85
C THR A 103 17.34 3.31 -18.20
N SER A 104 16.84 2.35 -18.98
CA SER A 104 16.23 2.62 -20.29
C SER A 104 14.88 3.33 -20.16
N GLU A 105 14.41 3.99 -21.24
CA GLU A 105 13.07 4.58 -21.31
C GLU A 105 11.97 3.55 -21.01
N ASN A 106 12.08 2.33 -21.56
CA ASN A 106 11.15 1.25 -21.26
C ASN A 106 11.16 0.86 -19.78
N GLY A 107 12.31 0.92 -19.11
CA GLY A 107 12.42 0.69 -17.68
C GLY A 107 11.71 1.76 -16.85
N TRP A 108 11.87 3.03 -17.25
CA TRP A 108 11.12 4.14 -16.66
C TRP A 108 9.61 3.97 -16.83
N ASP A 109 9.16 3.68 -18.06
CA ASP A 109 7.74 3.48 -18.36
C ASP A 109 7.15 2.30 -17.58
N ALA A 110 7.88 1.20 -17.47
CA ALA A 110 7.45 0.04 -16.71
C ALA A 110 7.22 0.38 -15.23
N LEU A 111 8.18 1.09 -14.59
CA LEU A 111 8.07 1.51 -13.19
C LEU A 111 7.00 2.59 -12.99
N TYR A 112 6.85 3.54 -13.91
CA TYR A 112 5.77 4.52 -13.90
C TYR A 112 4.40 3.84 -13.97
N ARG A 113 4.20 2.93 -14.92
CA ARG A 113 2.92 2.22 -15.10
C ARG A 113 2.56 1.34 -13.91
N SER A 114 3.55 0.65 -13.33
CA SER A 114 3.33 -0.29 -12.23
C SER A 114 3.28 0.36 -10.84
N ASN A 115 3.73 1.61 -10.65
CA ASN A 115 3.80 2.24 -9.33
C ASN A 115 3.02 3.55 -9.20
N LEU A 116 2.68 4.23 -10.31
CA LEU A 116 1.92 5.48 -10.26
C LEU A 116 0.68 5.46 -11.13
N LYS A 117 0.79 5.09 -12.42
CA LYS A 117 -0.34 5.17 -13.35
C LYS A 117 -1.53 4.31 -12.89
N HIS A 118 -1.30 3.08 -12.42
CA HIS A 118 -2.36 2.21 -11.93
C HIS A 118 -3.09 2.80 -10.70
N VAL A 119 -2.37 3.50 -9.81
CA VAL A 119 -2.97 4.17 -8.65
C VAL A 119 -4.02 5.19 -9.11
N ILE A 120 -3.68 5.99 -10.12
CA ILE A 120 -4.61 6.96 -10.72
C ILE A 120 -5.79 6.24 -11.36
N LEU A 121 -5.54 5.20 -12.15
CA LEU A 121 -6.58 4.44 -12.86
C LEU A 121 -7.59 3.81 -11.88
N CYS A 122 -7.12 3.07 -10.89
CA CYS A 122 -7.98 2.41 -9.92
C CYS A 122 -8.72 3.43 -9.04
N THR A 123 -8.03 4.47 -8.58
CA THR A 123 -8.64 5.53 -7.76
C THR A 123 -9.79 6.22 -8.51
N GLN A 124 -9.60 6.63 -9.77
CA GLN A 124 -10.64 7.30 -10.53
C GLN A 124 -11.90 6.44 -10.71
N ARG A 125 -11.75 5.15 -10.97
CA ARG A 125 -12.84 4.23 -11.21
C ARG A 125 -13.62 3.91 -9.95
N VAL A 126 -12.90 3.55 -8.89
CA VAL A 126 -13.53 3.23 -7.61
C VAL A 126 -14.17 4.47 -6.99
N ALA A 127 -13.51 5.63 -7.03
CA ALA A 127 -14.07 6.88 -6.53
C ALA A 127 -15.36 7.27 -7.27
N ARG A 128 -15.44 7.02 -8.59
CA ARG A 128 -16.67 7.26 -9.37
C ARG A 128 -17.82 6.42 -8.84
N VAL A 129 -17.62 5.13 -8.59
CA VAL A 129 -18.64 4.26 -7.98
C VAL A 129 -19.05 4.78 -6.60
N MET A 130 -18.09 5.19 -5.76
CA MET A 130 -18.40 5.77 -4.43
C MET A 130 -19.26 7.03 -4.55
N VAL A 131 -18.93 7.94 -5.48
CA VAL A 131 -19.67 9.19 -5.73
C VAL A 131 -21.08 8.90 -6.27
N GLU A 132 -21.20 8.07 -7.30
CA GLU A 132 -22.48 7.71 -7.92
C GLU A 132 -23.44 7.02 -6.93
N ARG A 133 -22.89 6.25 -5.98
CA ARG A 133 -23.68 5.58 -4.92
C ARG A 133 -23.88 6.43 -3.67
N GLY A 134 -23.19 7.57 -3.55
CA GLY A 134 -23.29 8.45 -2.37
C GLY A 134 -22.83 7.80 -1.06
N ILE A 135 -21.90 6.84 -1.11
CA ILE A 135 -21.54 6.03 0.08
C ILE A 135 -20.31 6.55 0.83
N GLY A 136 -19.58 7.51 0.26
CA GLY A 136 -18.26 7.90 0.78
C GLY A 136 -17.25 6.74 0.68
N GLY A 137 -16.12 6.85 1.40
CA GLY A 137 -15.14 5.77 1.39
C GLY A 137 -13.76 6.11 1.91
N SER A 138 -12.85 5.13 1.79
CA SER A 138 -11.43 5.29 2.10
C SER A 138 -10.57 4.70 0.99
N ILE A 139 -9.67 5.51 0.45
CA ILE A 139 -8.67 5.09 -0.55
C ILE A 139 -7.29 5.18 0.09
N ILE A 140 -6.55 4.09 0.05
CA ILE A 140 -5.24 3.96 0.67
C ILE A 140 -4.25 3.54 -0.39
N SER A 141 -3.17 4.31 -0.58
CA SER A 141 -2.13 3.97 -1.55
C SER A 141 -0.83 3.58 -0.84
N VAL A 142 -0.29 2.40 -1.15
CA VAL A 142 1.00 1.97 -0.62
C VAL A 142 2.10 2.63 -1.45
N THR A 143 2.73 3.65 -0.85
CA THR A 143 3.91 4.32 -1.40
C THR A 143 5.19 3.65 -0.86
N SER A 144 6.17 4.39 -0.47
CA SER A 144 7.42 3.93 0.14
C SER A 144 8.11 5.10 0.85
N ILE A 145 8.95 4.81 1.82
CA ILE A 145 9.91 5.77 2.36
C ILE A 145 10.81 6.35 1.24
N GLU A 146 11.07 5.58 0.18
CA GLU A 146 11.82 6.03 -0.99
C GLU A 146 11.11 7.14 -1.79
N GLY A 147 9.85 7.41 -1.52
CA GLY A 147 9.14 8.57 -2.06
C GLY A 147 9.46 9.89 -1.36
N VAL A 148 10.16 9.87 -0.22
CA VAL A 148 10.52 11.05 0.58
C VAL A 148 12.02 11.21 0.79
N ARG A 149 12.83 10.23 0.42
CA ARG A 149 14.29 10.27 0.51
C ARG A 149 14.95 9.83 -0.79
N ALA A 150 16.28 10.02 -0.92
CA ALA A 150 17.04 9.54 -2.06
C ALA A 150 17.14 8.00 -2.03
N ALA A 151 17.04 7.39 -3.21
CA ALA A 151 17.15 5.94 -3.42
C ALA A 151 18.12 5.65 -4.58
N PRO A 152 19.45 5.64 -4.35
CA PRO A 152 20.43 5.32 -5.39
C PRO A 152 20.16 3.95 -6.02
N GLY A 153 20.13 3.90 -7.35
CA GLY A 153 19.76 2.70 -8.11
C GLY A 153 18.25 2.46 -8.29
N TYR A 154 17.40 3.33 -7.74
CA TYR A 154 15.93 3.20 -7.79
C TYR A 154 15.23 4.50 -8.19
N ALA A 155 15.90 5.36 -8.99
CA ALA A 155 15.43 6.72 -9.30
C ALA A 155 14.01 6.76 -9.87
N ALA A 156 13.67 5.89 -10.84
CA ALA A 156 12.34 5.85 -11.46
C ALA A 156 11.25 5.38 -10.47
N TYR A 157 11.58 4.39 -9.62
CA TYR A 157 10.70 3.92 -8.56
C TYR A 157 10.44 5.03 -7.53
N ALA A 158 11.49 5.67 -7.02
CA ALA A 158 11.39 6.74 -6.04
C ALA A 158 10.57 7.92 -6.57
N ALA A 159 10.78 8.31 -7.84
CA ALA A 159 9.98 9.35 -8.50
C ALA A 159 8.50 8.96 -8.59
N ALA A 160 8.18 7.71 -8.94
CA ALA A 160 6.80 7.23 -8.99
C ALA A 160 6.15 7.23 -7.59
N LYS A 161 6.86 6.79 -6.56
CA LYS A 161 6.38 6.78 -5.16
C LYS A 161 6.22 8.20 -4.59
N ALA A 162 7.09 9.14 -4.93
CA ALA A 162 6.91 10.56 -4.64
C ALA A 162 5.65 11.13 -5.35
N GLY A 163 5.42 10.70 -6.60
CA GLY A 163 4.21 11.01 -7.34
C GLY A 163 2.94 10.55 -6.64
N VAL A 164 2.93 9.32 -6.08
CA VAL A 164 1.81 8.81 -5.27
C VAL A 164 1.54 9.68 -4.05
N ILE A 165 2.59 10.12 -3.34
CA ILE A 165 2.46 11.00 -2.16
C ILE A 165 1.79 12.33 -2.54
N ASN A 166 2.22 12.96 -3.63
CA ASN A 166 1.62 14.22 -4.07
C ASN A 166 0.20 14.02 -4.62
N TYR A 167 -0.01 12.97 -5.44
CA TYR A 167 -1.34 12.60 -5.95
C TYR A 167 -2.34 12.37 -4.82
N THR A 168 -1.93 11.70 -3.75
CA THR A 168 -2.77 11.47 -2.55
C THR A 168 -3.33 12.79 -1.98
N LYS A 169 -2.51 13.83 -1.90
CA LYS A 169 -2.93 15.15 -1.39
C LYS A 169 -3.98 15.80 -2.29
N THR A 170 -3.74 15.79 -3.61
CA THR A 170 -4.68 16.36 -4.59
C THR A 170 -6.00 15.61 -4.60
N ALA A 171 -5.95 14.27 -4.71
CA ALA A 171 -7.14 13.43 -4.71
C ALA A 171 -7.94 13.56 -3.40
N ALA A 172 -7.26 13.74 -2.26
CA ALA A 172 -7.91 13.97 -0.98
C ALA A 172 -8.77 15.24 -0.97
N LEU A 173 -8.27 16.34 -1.53
CA LEU A 173 -9.00 17.59 -1.61
C LEU A 173 -10.18 17.52 -2.59
N GLU A 174 -9.97 16.92 -3.76
CA GLU A 174 -11.01 16.79 -4.78
C GLU A 174 -12.15 15.85 -4.36
N LEU A 175 -11.85 14.81 -3.58
CA LEU A 175 -12.81 13.78 -3.18
C LEU A 175 -13.43 14.03 -1.80
N ALA A 176 -12.90 14.93 -0.98
CA ALA A 176 -13.43 15.27 0.33
C ALA A 176 -14.91 15.72 0.32
N PRO A 177 -15.41 16.52 -0.66
CA PRO A 177 -16.81 16.90 -0.71
C PRO A 177 -17.78 15.72 -0.86
N TYR A 178 -17.28 14.56 -1.31
CA TYR A 178 -18.07 13.33 -1.47
C TYR A 178 -17.92 12.37 -0.27
N GLY A 179 -17.28 12.81 0.82
CA GLY A 179 -17.04 11.97 1.99
C GLY A 179 -16.01 10.85 1.76
N ILE A 180 -15.16 10.99 0.73
CA ILE A 180 -14.10 10.05 0.42
C ILE A 180 -12.77 10.58 0.97
N ARG A 181 -12.11 9.77 1.79
CA ARG A 181 -10.77 10.06 2.33
C ARG A 181 -9.73 9.37 1.48
N VAL A 182 -8.61 10.05 1.21
CA VAL A 182 -7.49 9.50 0.45
C VAL A 182 -6.21 9.69 1.25
N ASN A 183 -5.53 8.60 1.59
CA ASN A 183 -4.29 8.62 2.37
C ASN A 183 -3.26 7.65 1.76
N ALA A 184 -2.03 7.75 2.20
CA ALA A 184 -0.96 6.86 1.79
C ALA A 184 -0.29 6.19 3.00
N LEU A 185 0.24 4.97 2.79
CA LEU A 185 1.16 4.29 3.68
C LEU A 185 2.54 4.27 3.03
N ALA A 186 3.56 4.64 3.78
CA ALA A 186 4.95 4.63 3.37
C ALA A 186 5.74 3.60 4.20
N PRO A 187 5.77 2.33 3.77
CA PRO A 187 6.62 1.31 4.36
C PRO A 187 8.11 1.59 4.10
N ASP A 188 8.96 1.08 4.97
CA ASP A 188 10.36 0.78 4.70
C ASP A 188 10.50 -0.74 4.51
N ILE A 189 11.63 -1.31 4.90
CA ILE A 189 11.93 -2.74 4.81
C ILE A 189 10.87 -3.53 5.58
N THR A 190 10.04 -4.25 4.84
CA THR A 190 8.98 -5.10 5.37
C THR A 190 9.23 -6.53 4.91
N LEU A 191 9.27 -7.49 5.83
CA LEU A 191 9.48 -8.90 5.49
C LEU A 191 8.30 -9.42 4.67
N THR A 192 8.57 -9.70 3.41
CA THR A 192 7.67 -10.33 2.45
C THR A 192 8.36 -11.51 1.81
N GLU A 193 7.60 -12.44 1.22
CA GLU A 193 8.15 -13.56 0.49
C GLU A 193 9.18 -13.10 -0.57
N GLY A 194 8.83 -12.07 -1.35
CA GLY A 194 9.71 -11.52 -2.39
C GLY A 194 11.00 -10.87 -1.86
N ILE A 195 10.98 -10.27 -0.68
CA ILE A 195 12.22 -9.75 -0.05
C ILE A 195 13.07 -10.90 0.47
N MET A 196 12.45 -11.92 1.08
CA MET A 196 13.17 -13.07 1.64
C MET A 196 13.86 -13.89 0.55
N GLU A 197 13.31 -13.98 -0.66
CA GLU A 197 13.91 -14.68 -1.80
C GLU A 197 15.19 -14.01 -2.33
N VAL A 198 15.27 -12.66 -2.25
CA VAL A 198 16.41 -11.89 -2.79
C VAL A 198 17.34 -11.36 -1.71
N ALA A 199 16.98 -11.46 -0.44
CA ALA A 199 17.78 -10.96 0.67
C ALA A 199 19.02 -11.87 0.88
N PRO A 200 20.22 -11.30 0.99
CA PRO A 200 21.41 -12.07 1.35
C PRO A 200 21.26 -12.73 2.71
N GLU A 201 21.97 -13.84 2.91
CA GLU A 201 22.07 -14.47 4.24
C GLU A 201 22.56 -13.44 5.28
N GLY A 202 21.91 -13.39 6.45
CA GLY A 202 22.18 -12.40 7.49
C GLY A 202 21.59 -11.00 7.24
N ALA A 203 20.78 -10.80 6.19
CA ALA A 203 20.15 -9.50 5.92
C ALA A 203 19.28 -9.01 7.09
N GLY A 204 18.63 -9.91 7.82
CA GLY A 204 17.81 -9.56 8.98
C GLY A 204 18.59 -8.81 10.07
N GLU A 205 19.83 -9.24 10.35
CA GLU A 205 20.72 -8.59 11.31
C GLU A 205 21.17 -7.20 10.82
N ARG A 206 21.45 -7.07 9.52
CA ARG A 206 21.86 -5.79 8.90
C ARG A 206 20.74 -4.74 8.96
N PHE A 207 19.49 -5.15 8.82
CA PHE A 207 18.36 -4.25 8.94
C PHE A 207 18.24 -3.62 10.33
N GLY A 208 18.70 -4.32 11.38
CA GLY A 208 18.77 -3.78 12.73
C GLY A 208 19.64 -2.53 12.89
N PHE A 209 20.64 -2.33 12.02
CA PHE A 209 21.48 -1.12 12.04
C PHE A 209 20.81 0.10 11.44
N THR A 210 19.92 -0.10 10.47
CA THR A 210 19.31 1.00 9.70
C THR A 210 17.93 1.38 10.21
N VAL A 211 17.25 0.47 10.89
CA VAL A 211 15.91 0.68 11.43
C VAL A 211 16.01 0.97 12.94
N PRO A 212 15.60 2.15 13.43
CA PRO A 212 15.68 2.50 14.86
C PRO A 212 15.02 1.49 15.81
N MET A 213 13.94 0.82 15.38
CA MET A 213 13.32 -0.26 16.18
C MET A 213 14.12 -1.57 16.17
N GLY A 214 15.28 -1.62 15.51
CA GLY A 214 16.21 -2.76 15.53
C GLY A 214 15.78 -3.97 14.69
N ARG A 215 14.72 -3.86 13.91
CA ARG A 215 14.19 -4.95 13.07
C ARG A 215 13.43 -4.44 11.85
N PRO A 216 13.30 -5.24 10.80
CA PRO A 216 12.37 -4.94 9.71
C PRO A 216 10.91 -5.02 10.18
N GLY A 217 10.01 -4.41 9.42
CA GLY A 217 8.56 -4.49 9.64
C GLY A 217 7.99 -5.85 9.22
N HIS A 218 6.81 -6.16 9.72
CA HIS A 218 6.02 -7.31 9.32
C HIS A 218 4.78 -6.86 8.54
N VAL A 219 4.27 -7.68 7.63
CA VAL A 219 3.10 -7.34 6.80
C VAL A 219 1.86 -6.99 7.65
N ASP A 220 1.70 -7.57 8.83
CA ASP A 220 0.59 -7.28 9.74
C ASP A 220 0.69 -5.87 10.37
N GLU A 221 1.90 -5.30 10.47
CA GLU A 221 2.07 -3.91 10.93
C GLU A 221 1.59 -2.92 9.86
N MET A 222 1.78 -3.27 8.57
CA MET A 222 1.18 -2.53 7.45
C MET A 222 -0.34 -2.67 7.46
N ALA A 223 -0.86 -3.88 7.73
CA ALA A 223 -2.29 -4.14 7.84
C ALA A 223 -2.93 -3.34 8.97
N GLY A 224 -2.30 -3.23 10.14
CA GLY A 224 -2.79 -2.43 11.27
C GLY A 224 -3.01 -0.96 10.89
N ALA A 225 -2.03 -0.35 10.23
CA ALA A 225 -2.14 1.03 9.75
C ALA A 225 -3.23 1.18 8.65
N ALA A 226 -3.35 0.20 7.75
CA ALA A 226 -4.39 0.18 6.73
C ALA A 226 -5.80 0.04 7.33
N ILE A 227 -5.99 -0.83 8.33
CA ILE A 227 -7.25 -0.97 9.07
C ILE A 227 -7.65 0.34 9.73
N PHE A 228 -6.71 1.01 10.41
CA PHE A 228 -6.96 2.33 11.00
C PHE A 228 -7.43 3.33 9.94
N LEU A 229 -6.71 3.44 8.82
CA LEU A 229 -7.07 4.36 7.73
C LEU A 229 -8.37 3.98 7.02
N ALA A 230 -8.75 2.71 6.97
CA ALA A 230 -10.01 2.26 6.39
C ALA A 230 -11.20 2.52 7.32
N SER A 231 -10.98 2.53 8.63
CA SER A 231 -12.01 2.53 9.67
C SER A 231 -12.58 3.92 9.98
N GLY A 232 -13.61 3.95 10.83
CA GLY A 232 -14.22 5.15 11.37
C GLY A 232 -13.31 5.94 12.30
N LEU A 233 -12.26 5.30 12.87
CA LEU A 233 -11.30 5.96 13.75
C LEU A 233 -10.47 7.05 13.05
N SER A 234 -10.34 6.97 11.73
CA SER A 234 -9.62 7.95 10.90
C SER A 234 -10.56 8.88 10.11
N SER A 235 -11.80 9.06 10.57
CA SER A 235 -12.85 9.83 9.87
C SER A 235 -12.48 11.29 9.55
N TYR A 236 -11.51 11.86 10.25
CA TYR A 236 -11.01 13.23 10.04
C TYR A 236 -9.58 13.28 9.50
N ILE A 237 -9.09 12.16 8.92
CA ILE A 237 -7.74 12.05 8.36
C ILE A 237 -7.84 11.84 6.84
N THR A 238 -7.39 12.83 6.07
CA THR A 238 -7.29 12.76 4.61
C THR A 238 -6.06 13.54 4.12
N GLY A 239 -5.48 13.15 2.99
CA GLY A 239 -4.29 13.76 2.39
C GLY A 239 -2.98 13.45 3.10
N GLN A 240 -2.97 12.50 4.05
CA GLN A 240 -1.79 12.18 4.84
C GLN A 240 -1.00 11.01 4.26
N THR A 241 0.31 11.02 4.53
CA THR A 241 1.19 9.87 4.33
C THR A 241 1.67 9.40 5.71
N ILE A 242 1.31 8.19 6.09
CA ILE A 242 1.73 7.57 7.34
C ILE A 242 2.93 6.68 7.07
N HIS A 243 4.06 7.00 7.71
CA HIS A 243 5.25 6.15 7.65
C HIS A 243 5.09 4.98 8.62
N VAL A 244 5.29 3.76 8.11
CA VAL A 244 5.27 2.51 8.88
C VAL A 244 6.63 1.85 8.64
N ASP A 245 7.65 2.39 9.28
CA ASP A 245 9.06 2.25 8.90
C ASP A 245 10.01 2.00 10.08
N GLY A 246 9.48 1.75 11.26
CA GLY A 246 10.30 1.55 12.46
C GLY A 246 11.14 2.76 12.88
N GLY A 247 10.82 3.96 12.35
CA GLY A 247 11.51 5.22 12.67
C GLY A 247 12.60 5.61 11.67
N THR A 248 12.79 4.88 10.58
CA THR A 248 13.87 5.12 9.61
C THR A 248 13.79 6.52 8.99
N GLN A 249 12.60 6.99 8.62
CA GLN A 249 12.42 8.33 8.07
C GLN A 249 12.78 9.42 9.11
N ALA A 250 12.40 9.22 10.36
CA ALA A 250 12.72 10.16 11.43
C ALA A 250 14.22 10.19 11.77
N ALA A 251 14.91 9.05 11.63
CA ALA A 251 16.33 8.94 11.89
C ALA A 251 17.18 9.81 10.94
N SER A 252 16.78 9.94 9.67
CA SER A 252 17.36 10.92 8.74
C SER A 252 18.90 10.97 8.70
N GLY A 253 19.56 9.80 8.68
CA GLY A 253 21.02 9.67 8.68
C GLY A 253 21.68 9.43 10.04
N TRP A 254 20.91 9.41 11.11
CA TRP A 254 21.37 8.88 12.40
C TRP A 254 21.32 7.36 12.40
N TYR A 255 22.41 6.73 12.83
CA TYR A 255 22.53 5.29 12.94
C TYR A 255 22.42 4.87 14.39
N HIS A 256 21.67 3.82 14.65
CA HIS A 256 21.55 3.19 15.95
C HIS A 256 22.54 2.02 16.04
N HIS A 257 23.48 2.09 16.98
CA HIS A 257 24.41 0.98 17.19
C HIS A 257 23.70 -0.14 17.95
N PRO A 258 23.56 -1.34 17.40
CA PRO A 258 22.70 -2.37 17.95
C PRO A 258 23.17 -2.90 19.33
N GLU A 259 24.49 -2.90 19.59
CA GLU A 259 25.04 -3.40 20.86
C GLU A 259 25.02 -2.34 21.97
N THR A 260 25.33 -1.08 21.63
CA THR A 260 25.47 -0.02 22.63
C THR A 260 24.23 0.84 22.80
N GLY A 261 23.29 0.82 21.87
CA GLY A 261 22.11 1.67 21.85
C GLY A 261 22.42 3.16 21.58
N VAL A 262 23.66 3.50 21.24
CA VAL A 262 24.07 4.89 21.01
C VAL A 262 23.78 5.29 19.56
N TYR A 263 23.24 6.50 19.39
CA TYR A 263 23.07 7.11 18.07
C TYR A 263 24.31 7.87 17.65
N SER A 264 24.73 7.74 16.39
CA SER A 264 25.83 8.47 15.78
C SER A 264 25.44 8.97 14.37
N LEU A 265 26.10 10.05 13.91
CA LEU A 265 26.02 10.48 12.52
C LEU A 265 27.03 9.66 11.71
N GLY A 266 26.52 8.74 10.91
CA GLY A 266 27.30 7.83 10.09
C GLY A 266 27.68 6.53 10.84
N PRO A 267 28.03 5.49 10.07
CA PRO A 267 28.50 4.23 10.63
C PRO A 267 29.84 4.46 11.34
N THR A 268 29.93 4.11 12.61
CA THR A 268 31.18 4.12 13.41
C THR A 268 31.78 2.73 13.43
#